data_c9eefba2bf84eb8d96b32e360a99c652
#
_entry.id   c9eefba2bf84eb8d96b32e360a99c652
#
_cell.length_a   1.000
_cell.length_b   1.000
_cell.length_c   1.000
_cell.angle_alpha   90.00
_cell.angle_beta   90.00
_cell.angle_gamma   90.00
#
_symmetry.space_group_name_H-M   'P 1'
#
loop_
_entity.id
_entity.type
_entity.pdbx_description
1 polymer ?
#
loop_
_entity_poly.entity_id
_entity_poly.type
_entity_poly.pdbx_seq_one_letter_code
_entity_poly.pdbx_strand_id
1 'polypeptide(L)'
;MKLLSRRQAIVGAAGAGLVGCRTEPNRASAEPKDEQALATKSGSARVVERIIDAQPTRDGAGVKLKRALGGHALPMLDPFLLLDEFHSDDPNDYAAGFPSHPHRGFETVTYMLEGAMEHKDSVGNSGRLRPGSAQWMTAGRGIVHSE
;
A
#
# COMPACT_ATOMS: atom_id res chain seq x y z
N MET A 1 17.38 15.07 -24.61
CA MET A 1 17.48 14.34 -23.33
C MET A 1 16.05 14.07 -22.89
N LYS A 2 15.53 12.86 -23.20
CA LYS A 2 14.15 12.47 -22.87
C LYS A 2 14.11 12.03 -21.40
N LEU A 3 13.42 12.78 -20.55
CA LEU A 3 13.05 12.28 -19.22
C LEU A 3 11.99 11.20 -19.41
N LEU A 4 12.38 9.96 -19.22
CA LEU A 4 11.46 8.84 -19.08
C LEU A 4 10.83 8.92 -17.68
N SER A 5 9.59 9.35 -17.60
CA SER A 5 8.84 9.30 -16.34
C SER A 5 8.03 8.00 -16.29
N ARG A 6 8.60 6.97 -15.69
CA ARG A 6 7.86 5.75 -15.33
C ARG A 6 7.18 5.99 -14.00
N ARG A 7 5.90 5.69 -13.91
CA ARG A 7 5.14 5.71 -12.65
C ARG A 7 4.75 4.30 -12.27
N GLN A 8 5.26 3.84 -11.14
CA GLN A 8 4.86 2.57 -10.53
C GLN A 8 4.39 2.85 -9.12
N ALA A 9 3.19 2.40 -8.80
CA ALA A 9 2.68 2.39 -7.44
C ALA A 9 1.94 1.09 -7.15
N ILE A 10 2.07 0.61 -5.95
CA ILE A 10 1.37 -0.56 -5.43
C ILE A 10 0.39 -0.05 -4.38
N VAL A 11 -0.89 -0.25 -4.60
CA VAL A 11 -1.94 0.08 -3.64
C VAL A 11 -2.44 -1.21 -3.02
N GLY A 12 -2.32 -1.31 -1.72
CA GLY A 12 -2.82 -2.43 -0.93
C GLY A 12 -3.78 -1.95 0.15
N ALA A 13 -4.84 -2.70 0.41
CA ALA A 13 -5.75 -2.47 1.52
C ALA A 13 -5.66 -3.61 2.53
N ALA A 14 -5.45 -3.30 3.80
CA ALA A 14 -5.36 -4.26 4.89
C ALA A 14 -6.38 -3.97 6.00
N GLY A 15 -6.91 -5.02 6.61
CA GLY A 15 -7.85 -4.91 7.72
C GLY A 15 -7.16 -4.52 9.04
N ALA A 16 -7.81 -3.67 9.84
CA ALA A 16 -7.26 -3.16 11.09
C ALA A 16 -7.38 -4.15 12.24
N GLY A 17 -6.24 -4.41 12.90
CA GLY A 17 -6.21 -4.99 14.24
C GLY A 17 -6.14 -3.88 15.30
N LEU A 18 -7.01 -3.93 16.30
CA LEU A 18 -7.02 -2.97 17.43
C LEU A 18 -5.83 -3.23 18.35
N VAL A 19 -4.90 -2.28 18.44
CA VAL A 19 -3.86 -2.26 19.45
C VAL A 19 -4.15 -1.14 20.44
N GLY A 20 -4.42 -1.51 21.69
CA GLY A 20 -4.65 -0.59 22.77
C GLY A 20 -3.36 0.13 23.21
N CYS A 21 -3.45 1.44 23.34
CA CYS A 21 -2.38 2.30 23.84
C CYS A 21 -2.25 2.16 25.36
N ARG A 22 -1.09 1.71 25.86
CA ARG A 22 -0.69 1.85 27.26
C ARG A 22 0.48 2.82 27.35
N THR A 23 0.29 3.84 28.15
CA THR A 23 1.35 4.79 28.55
C THR A 23 2.18 4.18 29.65
N GLU A 24 3.49 4.17 29.48
CA GLU A 24 4.43 3.88 30.58
C GLU A 24 5.33 5.08 30.90
N PRO A 25 5.62 5.29 32.15
CA PRO A 25 6.76 6.12 32.52
C PRO A 25 7.91 5.26 33.07
N ASN A 26 9.07 5.75 32.80
CA ASN A 26 10.30 5.64 33.62
C ASN A 26 11.40 4.69 33.15
N ARG A 27 12.50 5.36 32.97
CA ARG A 27 13.84 4.94 32.60
C ARG A 27 14.58 4.31 33.77
N ALA A 28 15.12 3.13 33.57
CA ALA A 28 16.27 2.63 34.34
C ALA A 28 17.24 1.91 33.40
N SER A 29 18.48 2.35 33.43
CA SER A 29 19.64 1.81 32.75
C SER A 29 19.91 0.37 33.21
N ALA A 30 19.92 -0.57 32.26
CA ALA A 30 20.49 -1.90 32.48
C ALA A 30 21.42 -2.25 31.31
N GLU A 31 22.59 -2.72 31.65
CA GLU A 31 23.67 -3.15 30.77
C GLU A 31 23.26 -4.33 29.89
N PRO A 32 23.90 -4.54 28.72
CA PRO A 32 23.57 -5.63 27.82
C PRO A 32 24.05 -6.96 28.40
N LYS A 33 23.12 -7.80 28.82
CA LYS A 33 23.37 -9.21 29.11
C LYS A 33 22.82 -10.05 27.99
N ASP A 34 23.75 -10.83 27.45
CA ASP A 34 23.53 -12.04 26.69
C ASP A 34 22.90 -11.89 25.32
N GLU A 35 23.77 -11.76 24.34
CA GLU A 35 23.59 -12.25 22.98
C GLU A 35 23.31 -13.76 23.00
N GLN A 36 22.08 -14.13 23.42
CA GLN A 36 21.60 -15.48 23.16
C GLN A 36 21.27 -15.55 21.68
N ALA A 37 22.15 -16.22 20.95
CA ALA A 37 21.95 -16.64 19.59
C ALA A 37 20.49 -17.09 19.40
N LEU A 38 19.74 -16.35 18.60
CA LEU A 38 18.42 -16.75 18.13
C LEU A 38 18.61 -18.05 17.36
N ALA A 39 18.43 -19.18 18.04
CA ALA A 39 18.42 -20.48 17.41
C ALA A 39 17.34 -20.44 16.34
N THR A 40 17.74 -20.24 15.10
CA THR A 40 16.87 -20.38 13.95
C THR A 40 16.33 -21.80 13.96
N LYS A 41 15.06 -21.94 14.38
CA LYS A 41 14.33 -23.17 14.10
C LYS A 41 14.47 -23.37 12.60
N SER A 42 15.07 -24.45 12.20
CA SER A 42 15.12 -24.92 10.82
C SER A 42 13.68 -25.22 10.39
N GLY A 43 12.91 -24.17 10.11
CA GLY A 43 11.63 -24.27 9.44
C GLY A 43 11.90 -24.60 7.97
N SER A 44 11.15 -25.50 7.40
CA SER A 44 11.16 -25.74 5.96
C SER A 44 11.00 -24.40 5.22
N ALA A 45 11.82 -24.15 4.21
CA ALA A 45 11.69 -22.95 3.39
C ALA A 45 10.26 -22.85 2.84
N ARG A 46 9.70 -21.64 2.84
CA ARG A 46 8.40 -21.42 2.19
C ARG A 46 8.52 -21.74 0.71
N VAL A 47 7.57 -22.49 0.21
CA VAL A 47 7.48 -22.80 -1.22
C VAL A 47 6.41 -21.90 -1.85
N VAL A 48 6.59 -21.56 -3.13
CA VAL A 48 5.56 -20.88 -3.91
C VAL A 48 4.46 -21.89 -4.19
N GLU A 49 3.27 -21.67 -3.66
CA GLU A 49 2.12 -22.52 -3.88
C GLU A 49 1.48 -22.24 -5.24
N ARG A 50 1.37 -20.94 -5.58
CA ARG A 50 0.70 -20.49 -6.79
C ARG A 50 1.26 -19.14 -7.26
N ILE A 51 1.38 -18.97 -8.58
CA ILE A 51 1.64 -17.69 -9.23
C ILE A 51 0.35 -17.21 -9.87
N ILE A 52 0.04 -15.94 -9.70
CA ILE A 52 -1.17 -15.31 -10.26
C ILE A 52 -0.72 -14.15 -11.13
N ASP A 53 -1.11 -14.18 -12.39
CA ASP A 53 -0.89 -13.07 -13.31
C ASP A 53 -1.91 -11.97 -13.04
N ALA A 54 -1.42 -10.77 -12.75
CA ALA A 54 -2.25 -9.59 -12.56
C ALA A 54 -2.98 -9.24 -13.85
N GLN A 55 -4.27 -8.97 -13.75
CA GLN A 55 -5.15 -8.75 -14.90
C GLN A 55 -5.28 -7.26 -15.21
N PRO A 56 -5.16 -6.87 -16.50
CA PRO A 56 -5.40 -5.50 -16.91
C PRO A 56 -6.81 -5.05 -16.54
N THR A 57 -6.92 -3.87 -15.95
CA THR A 57 -8.21 -3.24 -15.64
C THR A 57 -8.09 -1.72 -15.66
N ARG A 58 -9.18 -1.02 -15.37
CA ARG A 58 -9.22 0.44 -15.21
C ARG A 58 -9.94 0.78 -13.94
N ASP A 59 -9.48 1.83 -13.27
CA ASP A 59 -10.11 2.36 -12.07
C ASP A 59 -9.99 3.90 -12.02
N GLY A 60 -10.56 4.54 -11.00
CA GLY A 60 -10.59 5.99 -10.92
C GLY A 60 -11.24 6.65 -12.15
N ALA A 61 -10.64 7.69 -12.68
CA ALA A 61 -11.09 8.35 -13.92
C ALA A 61 -10.55 7.69 -15.20
N GLY A 62 -10.33 6.38 -15.17
CA GLY A 62 -9.86 5.61 -16.32
C GLY A 62 -8.38 5.25 -16.28
N VAL A 63 -7.76 5.33 -15.12
CA VAL A 63 -6.37 4.89 -14.91
C VAL A 63 -6.23 3.42 -15.28
N LYS A 64 -5.29 3.13 -16.19
CA LYS A 64 -4.94 1.76 -16.53
C LYS A 64 -4.07 1.15 -15.44
N LEU A 65 -4.45 -0.02 -14.97
CA LEU A 65 -3.73 -0.74 -13.93
C LEU A 65 -3.81 -2.26 -14.15
N LYS A 66 -3.05 -2.99 -13.37
CA LYS A 66 -3.10 -4.45 -13.31
C LYS A 66 -3.52 -4.87 -11.91
N ARG A 67 -4.62 -5.61 -11.81
CA ARG A 67 -5.16 -6.11 -10.54
C ARG A 67 -4.68 -7.53 -10.27
N ALA A 68 -3.89 -7.69 -9.20
CA ALA A 68 -3.37 -8.98 -8.77
C ALA A 68 -4.30 -9.66 -7.76
N LEU A 69 -4.98 -8.86 -6.91
CA LEU A 69 -5.90 -9.31 -5.88
C LEU A 69 -7.17 -8.46 -5.90
N GLY A 70 -8.31 -9.03 -5.55
CA GLY A 70 -9.62 -8.36 -5.61
C GLY A 70 -10.30 -8.50 -6.98
N GLY A 71 -9.74 -9.31 -7.85
CA GLY A 71 -10.29 -9.68 -9.16
C GLY A 71 -10.75 -11.12 -9.24
N HIS A 72 -11.14 -11.56 -10.42
CA HIS A 72 -11.71 -12.89 -10.62
C HIS A 72 -10.73 -14.04 -10.30
N ALA A 73 -9.44 -13.86 -10.62
CA ALA A 73 -8.41 -14.88 -10.41
C ALA A 73 -8.08 -15.11 -8.93
N LEU A 74 -8.14 -14.06 -8.12
CA LEU A 74 -7.95 -14.09 -6.67
C LEU A 74 -8.87 -13.04 -6.03
N PRO A 75 -10.11 -13.42 -5.67
CA PRO A 75 -11.08 -12.45 -5.15
C PRO A 75 -10.70 -11.84 -3.81
N MET A 76 -10.02 -12.61 -2.96
CA MET A 76 -9.60 -12.17 -1.63
C MET A 76 -8.43 -13.01 -1.13
N LEU A 77 -7.56 -12.38 -0.33
CA LEU A 77 -6.48 -13.05 0.38
C LEU A 77 -6.32 -12.37 1.75
N ASP A 78 -6.93 -12.92 2.78
CA ASP A 78 -6.93 -12.36 4.14
C ASP A 78 -5.51 -12.03 4.63
N PRO A 79 -5.26 -10.81 5.13
CA PRO A 79 -6.19 -9.70 5.37
C PRO A 79 -6.36 -8.72 4.19
N PHE A 80 -5.85 -9.04 3.02
CA PHE A 80 -5.80 -8.14 1.88
C PHE A 80 -7.07 -8.23 1.03
N LEU A 81 -7.66 -7.07 0.72
CA LEU A 81 -8.86 -6.94 -0.09
C LEU A 81 -8.55 -6.66 -1.56
N LEU A 82 -7.48 -5.92 -1.82
CA LEU A 82 -7.12 -5.45 -3.15
C LEU A 82 -5.61 -5.27 -3.27
N LEU A 83 -5.06 -5.59 -4.43
CA LEU A 83 -3.70 -5.25 -4.81
C LEU A 83 -3.67 -4.87 -6.28
N ASP A 84 -3.37 -3.61 -6.53
CA ASP A 84 -3.24 -3.04 -7.86
C ASP A 84 -1.82 -2.50 -8.10
N GLU A 85 -1.33 -2.69 -9.30
CA GLU A 85 -0.15 -2.04 -9.85
C GLU A 85 -0.58 -1.15 -11.00
N PHE A 86 -0.16 0.12 -11.01
CA PHE A 86 -0.27 0.96 -12.18
C PHE A 86 1.10 1.45 -12.63
N HIS A 87 1.36 1.24 -13.90
CA HIS A 87 2.59 1.60 -14.57
C HIS A 87 2.31 1.89 -16.03
N SER A 88 2.72 3.05 -16.51
CA SER A 88 2.68 3.40 -17.93
C SER A 88 3.67 4.51 -18.27
N ASP A 89 4.24 4.45 -19.45
CA ASP A 89 5.03 5.54 -20.03
C ASP A 89 4.13 6.57 -20.76
N ASP A 90 2.84 6.26 -20.97
CA ASP A 90 1.85 7.16 -21.59
C ASP A 90 1.07 7.93 -20.51
N PRO A 91 1.20 9.27 -20.44
CA PRO A 91 0.44 10.08 -19.48
C PRO A 91 -1.07 9.93 -19.60
N ASN A 92 -1.61 9.61 -20.77
CA ASN A 92 -3.06 9.42 -20.95
C ASN A 92 -3.61 8.22 -20.17
N ASP A 93 -2.74 7.30 -19.77
CA ASP A 93 -3.13 6.11 -19.01
C ASP A 93 -3.34 6.39 -17.51
N TYR A 94 -2.83 7.52 -16.98
CA TYR A 94 -2.88 7.80 -15.54
C TYR A 94 -3.15 9.27 -15.19
N ALA A 95 -3.06 10.22 -16.13
CA ALA A 95 -3.14 11.65 -15.81
C ALA A 95 -4.50 12.08 -15.23
N ALA A 96 -5.57 11.32 -15.51
CA ALA A 96 -6.89 11.58 -14.95
C ALA A 96 -6.97 11.25 -13.44
N GLY A 97 -6.07 10.40 -12.95
CA GLY A 97 -5.91 10.07 -11.53
C GLY A 97 -7.14 9.38 -10.93
N PHE A 98 -7.20 9.47 -9.61
CA PHE A 98 -8.32 8.98 -8.82
C PHE A 98 -9.04 10.19 -8.21
N PRO A 99 -10.13 10.68 -8.82
CA PRO A 99 -10.92 11.78 -8.28
C PRO A 99 -11.46 11.46 -6.89
N SER A 100 -11.94 12.48 -6.18
CA SER A 100 -12.45 12.32 -4.82
C SER A 100 -13.41 11.15 -4.67
N HIS A 101 -13.04 10.19 -3.86
CA HIS A 101 -13.80 8.97 -3.58
C HIS A 101 -13.68 8.58 -2.11
N PRO A 102 -14.69 7.88 -1.53
CA PRO A 102 -14.70 7.53 -0.12
C PRO A 102 -14.10 6.15 0.14
N HIS A 103 -13.49 6.02 1.33
CA HIS A 103 -13.15 4.73 1.94
C HIS A 103 -13.72 4.64 3.35
N ARG A 104 -14.02 3.44 3.82
CA ARG A 104 -14.51 3.18 5.17
C ARG A 104 -14.16 1.77 5.64
N GLY A 105 -13.63 1.67 6.85
CA GLY A 105 -13.47 0.40 7.56
C GLY A 105 -12.23 -0.42 7.21
N PHE A 106 -11.35 0.10 6.35
CA PHE A 106 -10.11 -0.56 5.97
C PHE A 106 -8.95 0.44 5.83
N GLU A 107 -7.79 -0.05 5.55
CA GLU A 107 -6.58 0.71 5.34
C GLU A 107 -6.21 0.72 3.86
N THR A 108 -5.72 1.86 3.37
CA THR A 108 -5.10 1.93 2.04
C THR A 108 -3.61 2.22 2.18
N VAL A 109 -2.81 1.57 1.36
CA VAL A 109 -1.36 1.80 1.29
C VAL A 109 -0.98 2.01 -0.16
N THR A 110 -0.42 3.16 -0.45
CA THR A 110 0.18 3.45 -1.75
C THR A 110 1.69 3.47 -1.60
N TYR A 111 2.39 2.59 -2.30
CA TYR A 111 3.85 2.57 -2.33
C TYR A 111 4.35 3.00 -3.71
N MET A 112 5.18 4.05 -3.74
CA MET A 112 5.67 4.64 -4.96
C MET A 112 7.01 4.04 -5.35
N LEU A 113 7.07 3.36 -6.49
CA LEU A 113 8.29 2.82 -7.06
C LEU A 113 9.01 3.85 -7.93
N GLU A 114 8.28 4.50 -8.84
CA GLU A 114 8.80 5.52 -9.74
C GLU A 114 7.79 6.66 -9.92
N GLY A 115 8.26 7.82 -10.37
CA GLY A 115 7.42 8.99 -10.64
C GLY A 115 7.01 9.76 -9.40
N ALA A 116 5.81 10.32 -9.42
CA ALA A 116 5.23 11.04 -8.28
C ALA A 116 3.71 11.01 -8.34
N MET A 117 3.08 11.02 -7.17
CA MET A 117 1.64 11.10 -7.01
C MET A 117 1.30 12.12 -5.92
N GLU A 118 0.24 12.88 -6.13
CA GLU A 118 -0.27 13.82 -5.12
C GLU A 118 -1.48 13.19 -4.44
N HIS A 119 -1.53 13.33 -3.13
CA HIS A 119 -2.65 12.90 -2.31
C HIS A 119 -3.26 14.08 -1.58
N LYS A 120 -4.59 14.05 -1.43
CA LYS A 120 -5.33 15.00 -0.64
C LYS A 120 -6.55 14.32 -0.02
N ASP A 121 -6.81 14.59 1.27
CA ASP A 121 -7.95 14.00 1.97
C ASP A 121 -8.86 15.01 2.67
N SER A 122 -10.03 14.52 3.10
CA SER A 122 -11.08 15.31 3.73
C SER A 122 -10.79 15.73 5.17
N VAL A 123 -9.74 15.19 5.79
CA VAL A 123 -9.32 15.58 7.15
C VAL A 123 -8.16 16.58 7.15
N GLY A 124 -7.78 17.06 5.96
CA GLY A 124 -6.83 18.15 5.78
C GLY A 124 -5.40 17.71 5.50
N ASN A 125 -5.14 16.42 5.31
CA ASN A 125 -3.83 15.98 4.89
C ASN A 125 -3.66 16.15 3.38
N SER A 126 -2.47 16.52 2.98
CA SER A 126 -2.05 16.53 1.59
C SER A 126 -0.56 16.26 1.50
N GLY A 127 -0.13 15.65 0.43
CA GLY A 127 1.27 15.32 0.25
C GLY A 127 1.59 14.87 -1.17
N ARG A 128 2.88 14.81 -1.43
CA ARG A 128 3.41 14.28 -2.69
C ARG A 128 4.30 13.09 -2.41
N LEU A 129 3.90 11.93 -2.89
CA LEU A 129 4.67 10.71 -2.86
C LEU A 129 5.74 10.76 -3.94
N ARG A 130 6.95 10.29 -3.58
CA ARG A 130 8.09 10.16 -4.47
C ARG A 130 8.60 8.71 -4.44
N PRO A 131 9.48 8.29 -5.33
CA PRO A 131 10.04 6.95 -5.29
C PRO A 131 10.57 6.59 -3.90
N GLY A 132 10.21 5.40 -3.41
CA GLY A 132 10.52 4.93 -2.07
C GLY A 132 9.61 5.44 -0.95
N SER A 133 8.66 6.36 -1.27
CA SER A 133 7.67 6.82 -0.30
C SER A 133 6.49 5.86 -0.22
N ALA A 134 5.91 5.75 0.98
CA ALA A 134 4.62 5.11 1.19
C ALA A 134 3.64 6.09 1.84
N GLN A 135 2.39 6.05 1.41
CA GLN A 135 1.29 6.67 2.11
C GLN A 135 0.43 5.57 2.73
N TRP A 136 0.19 5.68 4.02
CA TRP A 136 -0.70 4.81 4.75
C TRP A 136 -1.88 5.62 5.27
N MET A 137 -3.09 5.23 4.91
CA MET A 137 -4.30 5.93 5.30
C MET A 137 -5.29 4.97 5.97
N THR A 138 -5.62 5.27 7.22
CA THR A 138 -6.66 4.57 7.97
C THR A 138 -8.01 5.22 7.70
N ALA A 139 -8.88 4.55 6.97
CA ALA A 139 -10.19 5.11 6.62
C ALA A 139 -11.16 5.19 7.81
N GLY A 140 -11.03 4.28 8.79
CA GLY A 140 -11.82 4.31 10.02
C GLY A 140 -13.33 4.43 9.76
N ARG A 141 -13.97 5.47 10.31
CA ARG A 141 -15.40 5.74 10.13
C ARG A 141 -15.75 6.31 8.75
N GLY A 142 -14.78 6.72 8.00
CA GLY A 142 -14.91 7.24 6.65
C GLY A 142 -13.95 8.38 6.38
N ILE A 143 -13.32 8.35 5.22
CA ILE A 143 -12.48 9.41 4.69
C ILE A 143 -12.75 9.54 3.19
N VAL A 144 -12.70 10.74 2.68
CA VAL A 144 -12.74 11.01 1.23
C VAL A 144 -11.37 11.48 0.83
N HIS A 145 -10.81 10.90 -0.23
CA HIS A 145 -9.52 11.34 -0.74
C HIS A 145 -9.45 11.36 -2.26
N SER A 146 -8.39 11.94 -2.79
CA SER A 146 -8.04 11.96 -4.22
C SER A 146 -6.55 11.76 -4.40
N GLU A 147 -6.19 11.16 -5.53
CA GLU A 147 -4.81 10.84 -5.89
C GLU A 147 -4.54 11.11 -7.38
#